data_5b85e23019fd60ce86f19dd6b1e1698f
#
_entry.id   5b85e23019fd60ce86f19dd6b1e1698f
#
_cell.length_a   1.000
_cell.length_b   1.000
_cell.length_c   1.000
_cell.angle_alpha   90.00
_cell.angle_beta   90.00
_cell.angle_gamma   90.00
#
_symmetry.space_group_name_H-M   'P 1'
#
loop_
_entity.id
_entity.type
_entity.pdbx_description
1 polymer ?
#
loop_
_entity_poly.entity_id
_entity_poly.type
_entity_poly.pdbx_seq_one_letter_code
_entity_poly.pdbx_strand_id
1 'polypeptide(L)'
;MVLEALGEALFLNGQFEAGLARLQEAVEASAPEDQAARRSHWQRREASRSRYERSTGVASARFQIGILRKLHEELGVAVRAQTSFHYADPKDAWWDEQLARLIDSLEEFSSAERGGLYSTGVSLAHGWGVPRRLENARSLRERSIDGLHAREAWSEALDAIASSPLYKDSLWPGSGALVPQEGLLPLRADPNSGLWEFWVLESGDRPEFAEDGSALMTESTGIVLVLVPGGDFLMGAQFQDPAAANYDPKALWTESPVHRVKLSPYFLSKHELTQAQWMRLRSKNIAFYHDLNYSPDWNRSFGRWTGQHPMEQVSWIESSRALRQLGLKHPTEAQWEFAARAGGDSPVAGGLSGAQLADYANLSDEWARVHNAGFSSFESWNDGFTSHARVGSLAPNGLGFHDMQGNVWEFCSDASENYTQEMVRDPEMPGTASSLRIIRGGSFVNLAHQARVSLRDNVTPELRSATTGVRPARRVLP
;
A
#
# COMPACT_ATOMS: atom_id res chain seq x y z
N MET A 1 -13.03 35.68 26.42
CA MET A 1 -12.95 34.19 26.47
C MET A 1 -13.21 33.55 25.12
N VAL A 2 -14.42 33.72 24.50
CA VAL A 2 -14.72 33.03 23.20
C VAL A 2 -13.72 33.39 22.10
N LEU A 3 -13.41 34.67 21.90
CA LEU A 3 -12.40 35.11 20.91
C LEU A 3 -10.99 34.62 21.23
N GLU A 4 -10.66 34.54 22.50
CA GLU A 4 -9.37 34.01 22.97
C GLU A 4 -9.24 32.53 22.72
N ALA A 5 -10.28 31.71 23.04
CA ALA A 5 -10.31 30.29 22.77
C ALA A 5 -10.32 29.98 21.28
N LEU A 6 -11.04 30.78 20.46
CA LEU A 6 -11.01 30.64 19.00
C LEU A 6 -9.61 30.96 18.44
N GLY A 7 -8.98 32.01 18.96
CA GLY A 7 -7.61 32.38 18.59
C GLY A 7 -6.61 31.27 18.88
N GLU A 8 -6.74 30.65 20.05
CA GLU A 8 -5.92 29.50 20.43
C GLU A 8 -6.16 28.28 19.53
N ALA A 9 -7.42 27.95 19.25
CA ALA A 9 -7.77 26.82 18.38
C ALA A 9 -7.22 27.01 16.95
N LEU A 10 -7.33 28.20 16.38
CA LEU A 10 -6.77 28.54 15.07
C LEU A 10 -5.24 28.49 15.08
N PHE A 11 -4.62 29.00 16.14
CA PHE A 11 -3.18 28.94 16.33
C PHE A 11 -2.65 27.51 16.34
N LEU A 12 -3.31 26.62 17.08
CA LEU A 12 -2.94 25.20 17.21
C LEU A 12 -3.16 24.42 15.92
N ASN A 13 -4.13 24.82 15.08
CA ASN A 13 -4.39 24.21 13.77
C ASN A 13 -3.44 24.72 12.67
N GLY A 14 -2.40 25.46 13.04
CA GLY A 14 -1.42 25.99 12.07
C GLY A 14 -1.87 27.26 11.35
N GLN A 15 -3.04 27.79 11.66
CA GLN A 15 -3.56 29.07 11.15
C GLN A 15 -3.09 30.23 12.03
N PHE A 16 -1.78 30.38 12.15
CA PHE A 16 -1.15 31.26 13.13
C PHE A 16 -1.58 32.73 13.01
N GLU A 17 -1.70 33.26 11.80
CA GLU A 17 -2.12 34.66 11.60
C GLU A 17 -3.56 34.89 12.02
N ALA A 18 -4.45 34.02 11.62
CA ALA A 18 -5.86 34.08 12.02
C ALA A 18 -6.02 33.90 13.53
N GLY A 19 -5.26 33.00 14.14
CA GLY A 19 -5.23 32.79 15.58
C GLY A 19 -4.75 34.02 16.35
N LEU A 20 -3.65 34.60 15.94
CA LEU A 20 -3.11 35.83 16.56
C LEU A 20 -4.04 37.04 16.40
N ALA A 21 -4.72 37.19 15.24
CA ALA A 21 -5.71 38.23 15.04
C ALA A 21 -6.88 38.12 16.03
N ARG A 22 -7.40 36.90 16.27
CA ARG A 22 -8.48 36.69 17.26
C ARG A 22 -8.04 36.93 18.69
N LEU A 23 -6.80 36.56 19.03
CA LEU A 23 -6.24 36.86 20.34
C LEU A 23 -6.06 38.37 20.55
N GLN A 24 -5.70 39.12 19.52
CA GLN A 24 -5.60 40.55 19.56
C GLN A 24 -6.97 41.22 19.73
N GLU A 25 -7.99 40.77 18.97
CA GLU A 25 -9.37 41.22 19.15
C GLU A 25 -9.87 40.96 20.59
N ALA A 26 -9.51 39.82 21.19
CA ALA A 26 -9.85 39.50 22.58
C ALA A 26 -9.20 40.48 23.58
N VAL A 27 -7.98 40.90 23.30
CA VAL A 27 -7.30 41.94 24.12
C VAL A 27 -8.04 43.26 24.04
N GLU A 28 -8.40 43.68 22.83
CA GLU A 28 -9.08 44.98 22.59
C GLU A 28 -10.49 45.03 23.18
N ALA A 29 -11.21 43.90 23.15
CA ALA A 29 -12.56 43.78 23.68
C ALA A 29 -12.64 43.58 25.21
N SER A 30 -11.51 43.46 25.89
CA SER A 30 -11.49 43.20 27.34
C SER A 30 -11.50 44.47 28.17
N ALA A 31 -12.00 44.39 29.43
CA ALA A 31 -11.94 45.49 30.37
C ALA A 31 -10.48 45.93 30.66
N PRO A 32 -10.21 47.21 30.97
CA PRO A 32 -8.86 47.73 31.17
C PRO A 32 -8.01 46.94 32.17
N GLU A 33 -8.62 46.40 33.21
CA GLU A 33 -7.99 45.60 34.25
C GLU A 33 -7.47 44.23 33.72
N ASP A 34 -8.10 43.68 32.69
CA ASP A 34 -7.74 42.39 32.08
C ASP A 34 -6.80 42.53 30.88
N GLN A 35 -6.68 43.72 30.30
CA GLN A 35 -5.92 43.95 29.07
C GLN A 35 -4.44 43.63 29.19
N ALA A 36 -3.82 43.89 30.35
CA ALA A 36 -2.41 43.61 30.57
C ALA A 36 -2.10 42.10 30.55
N ALA A 37 -2.96 41.30 31.20
CA ALA A 37 -2.83 39.85 31.23
C ALA A 37 -3.01 39.24 29.83
N ARG A 38 -4.03 39.66 29.09
CA ARG A 38 -4.35 39.18 27.73
C ARG A 38 -3.31 39.62 26.71
N ARG A 39 -2.78 40.83 26.81
CA ARG A 39 -1.67 41.32 25.98
C ARG A 39 -0.40 40.50 26.20
N SER A 40 -0.11 40.17 27.47
CA SER A 40 0.99 39.26 27.81
C SER A 40 0.79 37.86 27.24
N HIS A 41 -0.46 37.38 27.22
CA HIS A 41 -0.81 36.08 26.61
C HIS A 41 -0.59 36.11 25.09
N TRP A 42 -1.07 37.11 24.39
CA TRP A 42 -0.84 37.34 22.97
C TRP A 42 0.66 37.36 22.61
N GLN A 43 1.47 38.13 23.36
CA GLN A 43 2.91 38.20 23.16
C GLN A 43 3.60 36.84 23.31
N ARG A 44 3.16 36.01 24.27
CA ARG A 44 3.68 34.65 24.43
C ARG A 44 3.36 33.78 23.23
N ARG A 45 2.19 33.92 22.62
CA ARG A 45 1.79 33.18 21.44
C ARG A 45 2.56 33.60 20.19
N GLU A 46 2.78 34.86 20.01
CA GLU A 46 3.62 35.38 18.92
C GLU A 46 5.06 34.87 19.02
N ALA A 47 5.62 34.87 20.22
CA ALA A 47 6.93 34.27 20.47
C ALA A 47 6.95 32.71 20.24
N SER A 48 5.82 32.05 20.47
CA SER A 48 5.66 30.64 20.22
C SER A 48 5.58 30.30 18.72
N ARG A 49 4.88 31.15 17.93
CA ARG A 49 4.89 31.10 16.46
C ARG A 49 6.32 31.13 15.91
N SER A 50 7.09 32.11 16.31
CA SER A 50 8.47 32.28 15.86
C SER A 50 9.39 31.12 16.23
N ARG A 51 9.08 30.37 17.30
CA ARG A 51 9.78 29.13 17.68
C ARG A 51 9.32 27.94 16.85
N TYR A 52 8.03 27.83 16.56
CA TYR A 52 7.47 26.79 15.69
C TYR A 52 8.03 26.88 14.27
N GLU A 53 8.04 28.07 13.68
CA GLU A 53 8.55 28.31 12.33
C GLU A 53 10.05 27.96 12.18
N ARG A 54 10.79 27.94 13.29
CA ARG A 54 12.21 27.54 13.34
C ARG A 54 12.45 26.08 13.67
N SER A 55 11.40 25.32 14.01
CA SER A 55 11.51 23.91 14.40
C SER A 55 11.11 23.01 13.24
N THR A 56 11.91 21.98 12.95
CA THR A 56 11.60 20.95 11.94
C THR A 56 11.53 19.57 12.57
N GLY A 57 10.61 18.73 12.10
CA GLY A 57 10.54 17.31 12.45
C GLY A 57 10.08 17.01 13.89
N VAL A 58 10.79 16.11 14.58
CA VAL A 58 10.45 15.60 15.93
C VAL A 58 10.38 16.70 16.99
N ALA A 59 11.21 17.74 16.85
CA ALA A 59 11.20 18.90 17.75
C ALA A 59 9.89 19.69 17.64
N SER A 60 9.35 19.82 16.43
CA SER A 60 8.06 20.47 16.17
C SER A 60 6.90 19.72 16.82
N ALA A 61 6.86 18.39 16.68
CA ALA A 61 5.83 17.56 17.29
C ALA A 61 5.84 17.63 18.83
N ARG A 62 7.02 17.58 19.46
CA ARG A 62 7.17 17.74 20.92
C ARG A 62 6.72 19.10 21.39
N PHE A 63 7.00 20.13 20.64
CA PHE A 63 6.58 21.49 20.95
C PHE A 63 5.05 21.64 20.86
N GLN A 64 4.40 21.10 19.82
CA GLN A 64 2.95 21.05 19.69
C GLN A 64 2.27 20.33 20.85
N ILE A 65 2.79 19.15 21.23
CA ILE A 65 2.29 18.38 22.38
C ILE A 65 2.40 19.19 23.68
N GLY A 66 3.50 19.90 23.87
CA GLY A 66 3.69 20.78 25.04
C GLY A 66 2.66 21.91 25.11
N ILE A 67 2.36 22.52 23.96
CA ILE A 67 1.33 23.56 23.86
C ILE A 67 -0.07 23.00 24.15
N LEU A 68 -0.42 21.85 23.55
CA LEU A 68 -1.71 21.19 23.75
C LEU A 68 -1.95 20.80 25.23
N ARG A 69 -0.94 20.24 25.91
CA ARG A 69 -1.04 19.92 27.34
C ARG A 69 -1.31 21.13 28.19
N LYS A 70 -0.58 22.22 27.93
CA LYS A 70 -0.72 23.46 28.69
C LYS A 70 -2.09 24.10 28.47
N LEU A 71 -2.59 24.07 27.22
CA LEU A 71 -3.92 24.56 26.89
C LEU A 71 -5.01 23.74 27.59
N HIS A 72 -4.88 22.42 27.63
CA HIS A 72 -5.80 21.51 28.32
C HIS A 72 -5.87 21.85 29.83
N GLU A 73 -4.73 22.07 30.48
CA GLU A 73 -4.70 22.49 31.88
C GLU A 73 -5.37 23.85 32.11
N GLU A 74 -5.04 24.84 31.26
CA GLU A 74 -5.59 26.20 31.37
C GLU A 74 -7.10 26.25 31.09
N LEU A 75 -7.60 25.52 30.06
CA LEU A 75 -9.02 25.40 29.73
C LEU A 75 -9.78 24.60 30.77
N GLY A 76 -9.23 23.50 31.27
CA GLY A 76 -9.85 22.67 32.30
C GLY A 76 -10.07 23.43 33.64
N VAL A 77 -9.22 24.39 33.97
CA VAL A 77 -9.39 25.28 35.13
C VAL A 77 -10.47 26.31 34.84
N ALA A 78 -10.51 26.92 33.66
CA ALA A 78 -11.48 27.94 33.28
C ALA A 78 -12.91 27.39 33.15
N VAL A 79 -13.08 26.20 32.58
CA VAL A 79 -14.39 25.54 32.38
C VAL A 79 -14.97 25.07 33.72
N ARG A 80 -14.15 24.57 34.66
CA ARG A 80 -14.62 24.16 36.00
C ARG A 80 -15.06 25.33 36.86
N ALA A 81 -14.70 26.57 36.54
CA ALA A 81 -15.08 27.77 37.27
C ALA A 81 -16.46 28.35 36.85
N GLN A 82 -17.07 27.82 35.78
CA GLN A 82 -18.32 28.39 35.26
C GLN A 82 -19.41 27.30 35.18
N THR A 83 -20.51 27.48 35.88
CA THR A 83 -21.60 26.48 36.02
C THR A 83 -22.80 26.69 35.10
N SER A 84 -22.98 27.86 34.49
CA SER A 84 -23.97 28.08 33.40
C SER A 84 -23.79 29.45 32.74
N PHE A 85 -24.02 29.50 31.41
CA PHE A 85 -24.06 30.74 30.65
C PHE A 85 -25.43 30.94 30.02
N HIS A 86 -25.94 32.20 30.08
CA HIS A 86 -27.07 32.64 29.26
C HIS A 86 -26.57 33.58 28.20
N TYR A 87 -26.66 33.16 26.96
CA TYR A 87 -26.24 33.96 25.81
C TYR A 87 -27.42 34.79 25.27
N ALA A 88 -27.22 36.07 25.11
CA ALA A 88 -28.23 36.96 24.52
C ALA A 88 -28.27 36.80 22.98
N ASP A 89 -27.15 36.40 22.37
CA ASP A 89 -27.04 36.13 20.92
C ASP A 89 -27.00 34.62 20.66
N PRO A 90 -27.91 34.07 19.79
CA PRO A 90 -27.88 32.68 19.39
C PRO A 90 -26.55 32.25 18.76
N LYS A 91 -25.80 33.17 18.17
CA LYS A 91 -24.51 32.93 17.58
C LYS A 91 -23.44 32.59 18.64
N ASP A 92 -23.51 33.26 19.79
CA ASP A 92 -22.59 32.98 20.91
C ASP A 92 -22.92 31.62 21.55
N ALA A 93 -24.20 31.27 21.67
CA ALA A 93 -24.62 29.95 22.14
C ALA A 93 -24.15 28.84 21.22
N TRP A 94 -24.19 29.05 19.90
CA TRP A 94 -23.66 28.09 18.92
C TRP A 94 -22.15 27.91 19.04
N TRP A 95 -21.40 29.01 19.22
CA TRP A 95 -19.96 28.94 19.44
C TRP A 95 -19.58 28.22 20.72
N ASP A 96 -20.32 28.44 21.80
CA ASP A 96 -20.10 27.74 23.07
C ASP A 96 -20.28 26.24 22.91
N GLU A 97 -21.34 25.80 22.20
CA GLU A 97 -21.57 24.40 21.89
C GLU A 97 -20.44 23.80 21.05
N GLN A 98 -19.92 24.52 20.03
CA GLN A 98 -18.80 24.05 19.24
C GLN A 98 -17.52 23.93 20.06
N LEU A 99 -17.26 24.88 20.97
CA LEU A 99 -16.13 24.85 21.88
C LEU A 99 -16.22 23.68 22.87
N ALA A 100 -17.40 23.43 23.43
CA ALA A 100 -17.62 22.29 24.32
C ALA A 100 -17.30 20.96 23.59
N ARG A 101 -17.83 20.77 22.37
CA ARG A 101 -17.52 19.61 21.54
C ARG A 101 -16.03 19.47 21.20
N LEU A 102 -15.35 20.59 20.95
CA LEU A 102 -13.90 20.59 20.71
C LEU A 102 -13.12 20.19 21.96
N ILE A 103 -13.52 20.69 23.14
CA ILE A 103 -12.92 20.30 24.43
C ILE A 103 -13.07 18.82 24.66
N ASP A 104 -14.29 18.26 24.52
CA ASP A 104 -14.56 16.84 24.67
C ASP A 104 -13.71 16.00 23.71
N SER A 105 -13.61 16.44 22.45
CA SER A 105 -12.79 15.77 21.42
C SER A 105 -11.30 15.82 21.75
N LEU A 106 -10.80 16.92 22.31
CA LEU A 106 -9.41 17.09 22.73
C LEU A 106 -9.10 16.28 24.00
N GLU A 107 -10.04 16.20 24.92
CA GLU A 107 -9.93 15.34 26.11
C GLU A 107 -9.89 13.88 25.73
N GLU A 108 -10.77 13.45 24.83
CA GLU A 108 -10.75 12.09 24.29
C GLU A 108 -9.45 11.81 23.53
N PHE A 109 -9.00 12.73 22.67
CA PHE A 109 -7.75 12.61 21.92
C PHE A 109 -6.52 12.53 22.81
N SER A 110 -6.49 13.28 23.92
CA SER A 110 -5.37 13.32 24.88
C SER A 110 -5.43 12.27 25.97
N SER A 111 -6.54 11.53 26.09
CA SER A 111 -6.71 10.48 27.10
C SER A 111 -5.60 9.42 26.98
N ALA A 112 -4.95 9.10 28.10
CA ALA A 112 -3.88 8.09 28.15
C ALA A 112 -4.38 6.67 27.81
N GLU A 113 -5.66 6.39 28.02
CA GLU A 113 -6.26 5.08 27.81
C GLU A 113 -6.92 4.93 26.44
N ARG A 114 -7.54 5.96 25.92
CA ARG A 114 -8.40 5.91 24.72
C ARG A 114 -8.04 6.94 23.65
N GLY A 115 -7.24 7.94 23.99
CA GLY A 115 -6.96 9.06 23.11
C GLY A 115 -6.07 8.73 21.93
N GLY A 116 -6.31 9.39 20.80
CA GLY A 116 -5.54 9.26 19.58
C GLY A 116 -4.04 9.56 19.75
N LEU A 117 -3.69 10.33 20.80
CA LEU A 117 -2.29 10.65 21.13
C LEU A 117 -1.53 9.47 21.78
N TYR A 118 -2.20 8.66 22.58
CA TYR A 118 -1.58 7.59 23.38
C TYR A 118 -2.14 6.20 23.09
N SER A 119 -3.31 6.12 22.46
CA SER A 119 -3.98 4.83 22.24
C SER A 119 -3.21 3.97 21.22
N THR A 120 -3.38 2.67 21.35
CA THR A 120 -2.91 1.70 20.34
C THR A 120 -3.74 1.75 19.06
N GLY A 121 -4.86 2.45 19.05
CA GLY A 121 -5.76 2.61 17.90
C GLY A 121 -6.32 1.30 17.35
N VAL A 122 -6.75 1.35 16.10
CA VAL A 122 -7.36 0.20 15.39
C VAL A 122 -6.30 -0.79 14.91
N SER A 123 -5.06 -0.36 14.70
CA SER A 123 -3.95 -1.21 14.28
C SER A 123 -3.26 -1.80 15.49
N LEU A 124 -3.30 -3.13 15.63
CA LEU A 124 -2.58 -3.86 16.68
C LEU A 124 -1.06 -3.66 16.62
N ALA A 125 -0.51 -3.50 15.42
CA ALA A 125 0.93 -3.34 15.21
C ALA A 125 1.39 -1.89 15.41
N HIS A 126 0.66 -0.90 14.90
CA HIS A 126 1.18 0.46 14.78
C HIS A 126 0.58 1.46 15.75
N GLY A 127 -0.61 1.21 16.31
CA GLY A 127 -1.31 2.14 17.20
C GLY A 127 -1.45 3.56 16.65
N TRP A 128 -2.29 4.37 17.24
CA TRP A 128 -2.51 5.76 16.83
C TRP A 128 -1.68 6.78 17.63
N GLY A 129 -1.24 6.40 18.84
CA GLY A 129 -0.47 7.28 19.71
C GLY A 129 0.91 7.62 19.16
N VAL A 130 1.30 8.88 19.16
CA VAL A 130 2.62 9.34 18.70
C VAL A 130 3.77 8.61 19.42
N PRO A 131 3.75 8.40 20.75
CA PRO A 131 4.81 7.65 21.43
C PRO A 131 4.93 6.22 20.93
N ARG A 132 3.80 5.52 20.74
CA ARG A 132 3.77 4.14 20.26
C ARG A 132 4.26 4.03 18.82
N ARG A 133 3.84 4.95 17.96
CA ARG A 133 4.30 5.01 16.57
C ARG A 133 5.80 5.27 16.48
N LEU A 134 6.34 6.14 17.35
CA LEU A 134 7.78 6.39 17.41
C LEU A 134 8.56 5.18 17.91
N GLU A 135 8.05 4.49 18.92
CA GLU A 135 8.63 3.24 19.43
C GLU A 135 8.64 2.15 18.33
N ASN A 136 7.51 1.97 17.65
CA ASN A 136 7.41 1.02 16.53
C ASN A 136 8.37 1.38 15.39
N ALA A 137 8.47 2.65 15.02
CA ALA A 137 9.40 3.10 13.98
C ALA A 137 10.88 2.84 14.36
N ARG A 138 11.26 3.09 15.62
CA ARG A 138 12.58 2.76 16.12
C ARG A 138 12.84 1.26 16.12
N SER A 139 11.91 0.47 16.60
CA SER A 139 11.97 -0.98 16.58
C SER A 139 12.08 -1.53 15.15
N LEU A 140 11.29 -0.99 14.23
CA LEU A 140 11.36 -1.39 12.82
C LEU A 140 12.72 -1.07 12.22
N ARG A 141 13.25 0.12 12.47
CA ARG A 141 14.58 0.53 12.01
C ARG A 141 15.69 -0.34 12.60
N GLU A 142 15.62 -0.64 13.90
CA GLU A 142 16.56 -1.55 14.56
C GLU A 142 16.55 -2.94 13.92
N ARG A 143 15.36 -3.50 13.68
CA ARG A 143 15.20 -4.83 13.09
C ARG A 143 15.56 -4.90 11.60
N SER A 144 15.43 -3.79 10.87
CA SER A 144 15.63 -3.76 9.42
C SER A 144 16.99 -3.18 8.99
N ILE A 145 17.64 -2.33 9.82
CA ILE A 145 18.84 -1.59 9.41
C ILE A 145 19.95 -1.61 10.48
N ASP A 146 19.63 -1.11 11.71
CA ASP A 146 20.67 -0.74 12.67
C ASP A 146 21.13 -1.92 13.53
N GLY A 147 20.29 -2.94 13.72
CA GLY A 147 20.59 -4.13 14.51
C GLY A 147 21.67 -5.01 13.88
N LEU A 148 22.42 -5.73 14.70
CA LEU A 148 23.54 -6.57 14.24
C LEU A 148 23.12 -7.55 13.15
N HIS A 149 22.06 -8.31 13.39
CA HIS A 149 21.53 -9.27 12.42
C HIS A 149 21.10 -8.62 11.09
N ALA A 150 20.46 -7.44 11.17
CA ALA A 150 20.08 -6.71 9.95
C ALA A 150 21.31 -6.24 9.16
N ARG A 151 22.32 -5.69 9.84
CA ARG A 151 23.57 -5.24 9.20
C ARG A 151 24.33 -6.39 8.54
N GLU A 152 24.42 -7.55 9.18
CA GLU A 152 25.03 -8.75 8.61
C GLU A 152 24.29 -9.22 7.36
N ALA A 153 22.96 -9.36 7.43
CA ALA A 153 22.14 -9.76 6.30
C ALA A 153 22.23 -8.77 5.13
N TRP A 154 22.22 -7.46 5.41
CA TRP A 154 22.41 -6.45 4.39
C TRP A 154 23.81 -6.44 3.78
N SER A 155 24.86 -6.63 4.57
CA SER A 155 26.24 -6.72 4.06
C SER A 155 26.36 -7.86 3.05
N GLU A 156 25.89 -9.04 3.41
CA GLU A 156 25.90 -10.22 2.52
C GLU A 156 25.11 -9.96 1.23
N ALA A 157 23.89 -9.43 1.36
CA ALA A 157 23.03 -9.17 0.22
C ALA A 157 23.62 -8.10 -0.73
N LEU A 158 24.15 -7.01 -0.18
CA LEU A 158 24.71 -5.91 -0.97
C LEU A 158 25.97 -6.37 -1.75
N ASP A 159 26.86 -7.14 -1.11
CA ASP A 159 28.04 -7.69 -1.77
C ASP A 159 27.67 -8.66 -2.88
N ALA A 160 26.70 -9.53 -2.64
CA ALA A 160 26.22 -10.48 -3.64
C ALA A 160 25.50 -9.78 -4.81
N ILE A 161 24.65 -8.78 -4.55
CA ILE A 161 23.94 -8.00 -5.57
C ILE A 161 24.94 -7.19 -6.41
N ALA A 162 25.91 -6.55 -5.77
CA ALA A 162 26.94 -5.75 -6.48
C ALA A 162 27.83 -6.61 -7.41
N SER A 163 28.06 -7.88 -7.06
CA SER A 163 28.85 -8.81 -7.88
C SER A 163 28.02 -9.59 -8.90
N SER A 164 26.70 -9.57 -8.78
CA SER A 164 25.80 -10.33 -9.65
C SER A 164 25.67 -9.70 -11.05
N PRO A 165 25.83 -10.47 -12.13
CA PRO A 165 25.60 -10.00 -13.49
C PRO A 165 24.16 -9.55 -13.76
N LEU A 166 23.19 -10.04 -12.99
CA LEU A 166 21.78 -9.67 -13.13
C LEU A 166 21.51 -8.20 -12.80
N TYR A 167 22.31 -7.61 -11.92
CA TYR A 167 22.15 -6.23 -11.45
C TYR A 167 23.20 -5.26 -12.01
N LYS A 168 24.10 -5.73 -12.88
CA LYS A 168 25.26 -4.95 -13.38
C LYS A 168 24.85 -3.65 -14.08
N ASP A 169 23.81 -3.70 -14.89
CA ASP A 169 23.34 -2.57 -15.70
C ASP A 169 22.12 -1.86 -15.07
N SER A 170 21.83 -2.16 -13.80
CA SER A 170 20.70 -1.58 -13.08
C SER A 170 20.88 -0.09 -12.84
N LEU A 171 19.80 0.66 -13.02
CA LEU A 171 19.77 2.11 -12.82
C LEU A 171 19.38 2.44 -11.37
N TRP A 172 20.32 2.24 -10.46
CA TRP A 172 20.08 2.49 -9.04
C TRP A 172 19.77 3.97 -8.77
N PRO A 173 18.81 4.27 -7.89
CA PRO A 173 18.57 5.64 -7.43
C PRO A 173 19.71 6.14 -6.53
N GLY A 174 19.88 7.47 -6.46
CA GLY A 174 20.79 8.11 -5.50
C GLY A 174 22.26 7.80 -5.71
N SER A 175 22.88 7.00 -4.85
CA SER A 175 24.30 6.71 -4.82
C SER A 175 24.80 5.80 -5.95
N GLY A 176 23.92 5.30 -6.80
CA GLY A 176 24.28 4.35 -7.87
C GLY A 176 24.46 2.91 -7.39
N ALA A 177 24.01 2.57 -6.19
CA ALA A 177 23.97 1.23 -5.64
C ALA A 177 22.75 1.04 -4.74
N LEU A 178 22.38 -0.22 -4.47
CA LEU A 178 21.36 -0.52 -3.46
C LEU A 178 21.88 -0.13 -2.07
N VAL A 179 21.00 0.46 -1.27
CA VAL A 179 21.25 0.72 0.15
C VAL A 179 20.23 -0.05 1.00
N PRO A 180 20.50 -0.29 2.30
CA PRO A 180 19.53 -0.92 3.18
C PRO A 180 18.19 -0.20 3.18
N GLN A 181 17.10 -0.95 3.05
CA GLN A 181 15.73 -0.45 2.92
C GLN A 181 14.97 -0.67 4.23
N GLU A 182 14.58 0.41 4.89
CA GLU A 182 13.81 0.31 6.14
C GLU A 182 12.54 -0.51 5.98
N GLY A 183 12.31 -1.42 6.92
CA GLY A 183 11.16 -2.34 6.90
C GLY A 183 11.35 -3.60 6.04
N LEU A 184 12.49 -3.73 5.36
CA LEU A 184 12.86 -4.95 4.64
C LEU A 184 14.06 -5.65 5.29
N LEU A 185 14.06 -6.97 5.23
CA LEU A 185 15.22 -7.77 5.60
C LEU A 185 15.58 -8.72 4.44
N PRO A 186 16.83 -8.73 3.98
CA PRO A 186 17.28 -9.70 2.98
C PRO A 186 17.08 -11.14 3.46
N LEU A 187 16.64 -12.02 2.56
CA LEU A 187 16.44 -13.44 2.83
C LEU A 187 17.53 -14.27 2.17
N ARG A 188 17.60 -14.22 0.83
CA ARG A 188 18.49 -15.01 -0.02
C ARG A 188 18.38 -14.60 -1.48
N ALA A 189 19.25 -15.13 -2.32
CA ALA A 189 18.97 -15.22 -3.76
C ALA A 189 18.07 -16.44 -4.03
N ASP A 190 17.04 -16.26 -4.87
CA ASP A 190 16.19 -17.36 -5.35
C ASP A 190 17.05 -18.32 -6.21
N PRO A 191 17.07 -19.62 -5.92
CA PRO A 191 17.96 -20.58 -6.60
C PRO A 191 17.65 -20.76 -8.08
N ASN A 192 16.43 -20.43 -8.53
CA ASN A 192 16.00 -20.61 -9.90
C ASN A 192 16.21 -19.36 -10.75
N SER A 193 15.83 -18.19 -10.24
CA SER A 193 15.96 -16.91 -10.95
C SER A 193 17.26 -16.16 -10.65
N GLY A 194 17.92 -16.45 -9.55
CA GLY A 194 19.07 -15.71 -9.04
C GLY A 194 18.74 -14.33 -8.45
N LEU A 195 17.49 -13.92 -8.49
CA LEU A 195 17.06 -12.63 -7.94
C LEU A 195 16.98 -12.68 -6.42
N TRP A 196 17.34 -11.56 -5.77
CA TRP A 196 17.31 -11.44 -4.32
C TRP A 196 15.89 -11.26 -3.79
N GLU A 197 15.56 -12.02 -2.75
CA GLU A 197 14.30 -12.01 -2.02
C GLU A 197 14.44 -11.30 -0.68
N PHE A 198 13.40 -10.56 -0.30
CA PHE A 198 13.35 -9.74 0.90
C PHE A 198 12.03 -9.97 1.64
N TRP A 199 12.11 -10.04 2.96
CA TRP A 199 10.96 -10.10 3.83
C TRP A 199 10.50 -8.70 4.23
N VAL A 200 9.19 -8.43 4.13
CA VAL A 200 8.53 -7.24 4.69
C VAL A 200 8.22 -7.52 6.16
N LEU A 201 8.98 -6.93 7.07
CA LEU A 201 9.00 -7.27 8.51
C LEU A 201 7.64 -7.23 9.22
N GLU A 202 6.79 -6.26 8.90
CA GLU A 202 5.49 -6.07 9.59
C GLU A 202 4.33 -6.81 8.91
N SER A 203 4.61 -7.66 7.91
CA SER A 203 3.58 -8.33 7.13
C SER A 203 3.23 -9.74 7.63
N GLY A 204 4.02 -10.31 8.52
CA GLY A 204 3.87 -11.67 9.07
C GLY A 204 5.21 -12.25 9.50
N ASP A 205 5.26 -13.54 9.76
CA ASP A 205 6.47 -14.24 10.19
C ASP A 205 7.51 -14.32 9.06
N ARG A 206 8.77 -14.54 9.43
CA ARG A 206 9.86 -14.73 8.47
C ARG A 206 9.53 -15.91 7.55
N PRO A 207 9.57 -15.73 6.22
CA PRO A 207 9.36 -16.80 5.28
C PRO A 207 10.40 -17.94 5.42
N GLU A 208 9.91 -19.16 5.35
CA GLU A 208 10.73 -20.38 5.27
C GLU A 208 10.65 -20.95 3.86
N PHE A 209 11.64 -21.76 3.48
CA PHE A 209 11.77 -22.28 2.14
C PHE A 209 12.06 -23.79 2.18
N ALA A 210 11.50 -24.52 1.22
CA ALA A 210 11.82 -25.92 0.99
C ALA A 210 13.19 -26.08 0.29
N GLU A 211 13.67 -27.30 0.20
CA GLU A 211 14.96 -27.64 -0.45
C GLU A 211 15.00 -27.24 -1.93
N ASP A 212 13.86 -27.29 -2.62
CA ASP A 212 13.72 -26.90 -4.02
C ASP A 212 13.67 -25.38 -4.24
N GLY A 213 13.68 -24.62 -3.14
CA GLY A 213 13.60 -23.17 -3.16
C GLY A 213 12.19 -22.58 -3.19
N SER A 214 11.15 -23.41 -3.17
CA SER A 214 9.78 -22.90 -3.02
C SER A 214 9.54 -22.30 -1.63
N ALA A 215 8.76 -21.23 -1.54
CA ALA A 215 8.35 -20.67 -0.26
C ALA A 215 7.33 -21.58 0.44
N LEU A 216 7.59 -21.92 1.70
CA LEU A 216 6.66 -22.66 2.54
C LEU A 216 5.56 -21.73 3.03
N MET A 217 4.55 -21.55 2.18
CA MET A 217 3.44 -20.63 2.48
C MET A 217 2.53 -21.19 3.57
N THR A 218 2.40 -20.42 4.64
CA THR A 218 1.45 -20.65 5.74
C THR A 218 0.58 -19.41 5.93
N GLU A 219 -0.42 -19.48 6.78
CA GLU A 219 -1.21 -18.30 7.12
C GLU A 219 -0.40 -17.24 7.90
N SER A 220 0.70 -17.65 8.55
CA SER A 220 1.57 -16.69 9.26
C SER A 220 2.66 -16.08 8.39
N THR A 221 2.94 -16.62 7.22
CA THR A 221 4.04 -16.19 6.34
C THR A 221 3.89 -14.72 5.92
N GLY A 222 4.97 -13.95 6.10
CA GLY A 222 5.06 -12.56 5.67
C GLY A 222 5.23 -12.41 4.15
N ILE A 223 5.10 -11.18 3.65
CA ILE A 223 5.26 -10.86 2.24
C ILE A 223 6.74 -11.02 1.84
N VAL A 224 6.97 -11.76 0.76
CA VAL A 224 8.27 -11.87 0.09
C VAL A 224 8.29 -10.92 -1.11
N LEU A 225 9.21 -9.98 -1.10
CA LEU A 225 9.48 -9.10 -2.25
C LEU A 225 10.72 -9.61 -3.00
N VAL A 226 10.64 -9.64 -4.32
CA VAL A 226 11.76 -9.92 -5.21
C VAL A 226 12.33 -8.59 -5.72
N LEU A 227 13.64 -8.42 -5.65
CA LEU A 227 14.32 -7.27 -6.23
C LEU A 227 14.50 -7.48 -7.74
N VAL A 228 13.70 -6.77 -8.52
CA VAL A 228 13.78 -6.79 -9.97
C VAL A 228 14.83 -5.78 -10.42
N PRO A 229 15.81 -6.16 -11.26
CA PRO A 229 16.89 -5.26 -11.67
C PRO A 229 16.43 -4.09 -12.55
N GLY A 230 15.19 -4.14 -13.07
CA GLY A 230 14.72 -3.23 -14.10
C GLY A 230 15.36 -3.56 -15.45
N GLY A 231 15.45 -2.57 -16.31
CA GLY A 231 16.03 -2.71 -17.65
C GLY A 231 15.14 -2.15 -18.75
N ASP A 232 15.57 -2.36 -19.99
CA ASP A 232 14.82 -1.96 -21.18
C ASP A 232 13.96 -3.12 -21.69
N PHE A 233 12.71 -2.85 -22.04
CA PHE A 233 11.83 -3.81 -22.68
C PHE A 233 10.84 -3.15 -23.63
N LEU A 234 10.21 -3.96 -24.47
CA LEU A 234 9.09 -3.53 -25.32
C LEU A 234 7.78 -3.86 -24.63
N MET A 235 7.04 -2.83 -24.24
CA MET A 235 5.74 -2.91 -23.59
C MET A 235 4.61 -2.89 -24.61
N GLY A 236 3.53 -3.62 -24.31
CA GLY A 236 2.36 -3.70 -25.17
C GLY A 236 2.43 -4.82 -26.19
N ALA A 237 1.42 -4.90 -27.05
CA ALA A 237 1.31 -5.86 -28.14
C ALA A 237 0.69 -5.22 -29.40
N GLN A 238 0.86 -5.89 -30.55
CA GLN A 238 0.29 -5.47 -31.81
C GLN A 238 -0.13 -6.70 -32.64
N PHE A 239 -1.15 -6.56 -33.48
CA PHE A 239 -1.73 -7.63 -34.28
C PHE A 239 -1.55 -7.43 -35.80
N GLN A 240 -0.81 -6.39 -36.21
CA GLN A 240 -0.74 -5.96 -37.60
C GLN A 240 0.40 -6.63 -38.37
N ASP A 241 1.57 -6.76 -37.76
CA ASP A 241 2.76 -7.28 -38.41
C ASP A 241 3.31 -8.52 -37.67
N PRO A 242 3.14 -9.74 -38.24
CA PRO A 242 3.66 -10.96 -37.63
C PRO A 242 5.17 -11.02 -37.47
N ALA A 243 5.92 -10.20 -38.18
CA ALA A 243 7.39 -10.16 -38.12
C ALA A 243 7.88 -9.14 -37.07
N ALA A 244 7.03 -8.26 -36.58
CA ALA A 244 7.41 -7.24 -35.59
C ALA A 244 7.31 -7.76 -34.15
N ALA A 245 8.04 -7.13 -33.25
CA ALA A 245 8.09 -7.50 -31.84
C ALA A 245 6.69 -7.46 -31.18
N ASN A 246 6.50 -8.32 -30.18
CA ASN A 246 5.28 -8.45 -29.42
C ASN A 246 4.03 -8.66 -30.31
N TYR A 247 4.21 -9.39 -31.44
CA TYR A 247 3.07 -9.78 -32.27
C TYR A 247 2.16 -10.73 -31.53
N ASP A 248 0.88 -10.40 -31.50
CA ASP A 248 -0.18 -11.23 -30.98
C ASP A 248 -1.44 -11.03 -31.82
N PRO A 249 -1.91 -12.07 -32.56
CA PRO A 249 -3.11 -11.94 -33.39
C PRO A 249 -4.38 -11.64 -32.60
N LYS A 250 -4.34 -11.78 -31.26
CA LYS A 250 -5.45 -11.47 -30.34
C LYS A 250 -5.25 -10.14 -29.58
N ALA A 251 -4.18 -9.38 -29.90
CA ALA A 251 -3.95 -8.09 -29.26
C ALA A 251 -5.10 -7.10 -29.54
N LEU A 252 -5.43 -6.30 -28.54
CA LEU A 252 -6.42 -5.23 -28.65
C LEU A 252 -5.74 -3.90 -28.96
N TRP A 253 -6.50 -2.96 -29.49
CA TRP A 253 -6.02 -1.58 -29.75
C TRP A 253 -5.50 -0.89 -28.49
N THR A 254 -6.05 -1.20 -27.34
CA THR A 254 -5.63 -0.66 -26.04
C THR A 254 -4.24 -1.13 -25.62
N GLU A 255 -3.73 -2.22 -26.22
CA GLU A 255 -2.40 -2.76 -25.96
C GLU A 255 -1.33 -2.14 -26.88
N SER A 256 -1.75 -1.35 -27.87
CA SER A 256 -0.89 -0.70 -28.86
C SER A 256 -0.73 0.81 -28.58
N PRO A 257 0.35 1.43 -29.09
CA PRO A 257 1.47 0.83 -29.81
C PRO A 257 2.45 0.09 -28.91
N VAL A 258 3.17 -0.87 -29.48
CA VAL A 258 4.36 -1.42 -28.82
C VAL A 258 5.39 -0.30 -28.70
N HIS A 259 5.90 -0.06 -27.51
CA HIS A 259 6.80 1.04 -27.22
C HIS A 259 7.90 0.63 -26.26
N ARG A 260 9.00 1.35 -26.28
CA ARG A 260 10.15 1.05 -25.43
C ARG A 260 9.99 1.67 -24.06
N VAL A 261 10.12 0.85 -23.02
CA VAL A 261 10.11 1.28 -21.62
C VAL A 261 11.43 0.93 -20.97
N LYS A 262 11.96 1.85 -20.16
CA LYS A 262 13.13 1.64 -19.34
C LYS A 262 12.75 1.74 -17.86
N LEU A 263 12.99 0.67 -17.10
CA LEU A 263 12.70 0.62 -15.68
C LEU A 263 13.95 0.67 -14.83
N SER A 264 13.92 1.47 -13.79
CA SER A 264 14.83 1.39 -12.64
C SER A 264 14.53 0.15 -11.79
N PRO A 265 15.46 -0.33 -10.94
CA PRO A 265 15.19 -1.42 -10.03
C PRO A 265 14.00 -1.13 -9.11
N TYR A 266 13.23 -2.18 -8.82
CA TYR A 266 12.06 -2.10 -7.94
C TYR A 266 11.83 -3.44 -7.22
N PHE A 267 11.03 -3.40 -6.18
CA PHE A 267 10.58 -4.60 -5.47
C PHE A 267 9.17 -4.94 -5.89
N LEU A 268 8.93 -6.22 -6.18
CA LEU A 268 7.61 -6.75 -6.49
C LEU A 268 7.35 -8.01 -5.64
N SER A 269 6.14 -8.16 -5.12
CA SER A 269 5.78 -9.33 -4.35
C SER A 269 5.83 -10.60 -5.19
N LYS A 270 6.48 -11.65 -4.68
CA LYS A 270 6.59 -12.97 -5.31
C LYS A 270 5.22 -13.57 -5.61
N HIS A 271 4.26 -13.32 -4.73
CA HIS A 271 2.88 -13.78 -4.79
C HIS A 271 1.89 -12.61 -4.70
N GLU A 272 0.65 -12.86 -5.02
CA GLU A 272 -0.46 -11.98 -4.68
C GLU A 272 -0.56 -11.82 -3.15
N LEU A 273 -1.13 -10.71 -2.68
CA LEU A 273 -1.39 -10.48 -1.25
C LEU A 273 -2.42 -11.49 -0.74
N THR A 274 -2.09 -12.24 0.31
CA THR A 274 -3.00 -13.25 0.85
C THR A 274 -4.05 -12.65 1.80
N GLN A 275 -5.16 -13.39 2.00
CA GLN A 275 -6.19 -13.01 2.97
C GLN A 275 -5.64 -12.92 4.40
N ALA A 276 -4.74 -13.83 4.79
CA ALA A 276 -4.10 -13.78 6.10
C ALA A 276 -3.20 -12.54 6.28
N GLN A 277 -2.43 -12.16 5.26
CA GLN A 277 -1.63 -10.93 5.26
C GLN A 277 -2.52 -9.69 5.32
N TRP A 278 -3.63 -9.67 4.57
CA TRP A 278 -4.63 -8.60 4.63
C TRP A 278 -5.21 -8.45 6.03
N MET A 279 -5.59 -9.54 6.69
CA MET A 279 -6.17 -9.50 8.03
C MET A 279 -5.24 -8.89 9.08
N ARG A 280 -3.92 -9.03 8.91
CA ARG A 280 -2.94 -8.35 9.79
C ARG A 280 -2.99 -6.83 9.63
N LEU A 281 -3.28 -6.34 8.42
CA LEU A 281 -3.35 -4.91 8.13
C LEU A 281 -4.71 -4.30 8.46
N ARG A 282 -5.80 -5.07 8.35
CA ARG A 282 -7.17 -4.54 8.37
C ARG A 282 -8.11 -5.22 9.36
N SER A 283 -7.65 -6.24 10.08
CA SER A 283 -8.38 -6.97 11.14
C SER A 283 -9.71 -7.61 10.70
N LYS A 284 -10.07 -7.54 9.41
CA LYS A 284 -11.29 -8.12 8.87
C LYS A 284 -11.03 -8.73 7.49
N ASN A 285 -11.38 -9.99 7.32
CA ASN A 285 -11.47 -10.62 6.01
C ASN A 285 -12.76 -10.18 5.33
N ILE A 286 -12.64 -9.58 4.14
CA ILE A 286 -13.77 -9.13 3.31
C ILE A 286 -13.80 -9.84 1.97
N ALA A 287 -12.93 -10.83 1.77
CA ALA A 287 -12.92 -11.66 0.57
C ALA A 287 -14.29 -12.33 0.37
N PHE A 288 -14.66 -12.56 -0.87
CA PHE A 288 -15.86 -13.33 -1.19
C PHE A 288 -15.63 -14.82 -0.95
N TYR A 289 -14.48 -15.32 -1.39
CA TYR A 289 -14.07 -16.72 -1.23
C TYR A 289 -13.21 -16.89 0.03
N HIS A 290 -13.84 -17.04 1.20
CA HIS A 290 -13.16 -17.26 2.46
C HIS A 290 -13.81 -18.36 3.29
N ASP A 291 -13.15 -18.83 4.31
CA ASP A 291 -13.54 -20.00 5.13
C ASP A 291 -14.90 -19.88 5.82
N LEU A 292 -15.36 -18.65 6.12
CA LEU A 292 -16.67 -18.42 6.75
C LEU A 292 -17.84 -18.33 5.75
N ASN A 293 -17.57 -18.15 4.44
CA ASN A 293 -18.58 -18.21 3.40
C ASN A 293 -18.86 -19.65 2.93
N TYR A 294 -18.54 -20.59 3.77
CA TYR A 294 -18.63 -22.00 3.54
C TYR A 294 -20.08 -22.50 3.42
N SER A 295 -20.39 -23.12 2.28
CA SER A 295 -21.56 -24.00 2.13
C SER A 295 -21.06 -25.43 1.85
N PRO A 296 -21.61 -26.47 2.48
CA PRO A 296 -21.23 -27.86 2.20
C PRO A 296 -21.35 -28.24 0.73
N ASP A 297 -22.29 -27.65 0.00
CA ASP A 297 -22.49 -27.89 -1.43
C ASP A 297 -21.40 -27.20 -2.29
N TRP A 298 -20.96 -26.03 -1.88
CA TRP A 298 -19.85 -25.31 -2.53
C TRP A 298 -18.51 -26.02 -2.32
N ASN A 299 -18.29 -26.57 -1.12
CA ASN A 299 -17.05 -27.25 -0.80
C ASN A 299 -16.77 -28.49 -1.66
N ARG A 300 -17.80 -29.13 -2.19
CA ARG A 300 -17.64 -30.24 -3.12
C ARG A 300 -17.13 -29.79 -4.49
N SER A 301 -17.46 -28.55 -4.88
CA SER A 301 -17.14 -27.98 -6.17
C SER A 301 -15.87 -27.10 -6.15
N PHE A 302 -15.64 -26.35 -5.06
CA PHE A 302 -14.62 -25.30 -5.00
C PHE A 302 -13.43 -25.59 -4.06
N GLY A 303 -13.52 -26.66 -3.24
CA GLY A 303 -12.52 -26.94 -2.22
C GLY A 303 -12.65 -26.03 -0.98
N ARG A 304 -11.66 -26.09 -0.09
CA ARG A 304 -11.64 -25.29 1.14
C ARG A 304 -10.75 -24.06 0.98
N TRP A 305 -11.33 -22.88 1.14
CA TRP A 305 -10.57 -21.65 1.21
C TRP A 305 -9.88 -21.48 2.57
N THR A 306 -8.70 -20.86 2.56
CA THR A 306 -7.87 -20.61 3.72
C THR A 306 -7.27 -19.21 3.63
N GLY A 307 -6.63 -18.72 4.68
CA GLY A 307 -5.91 -17.47 4.66
C GLY A 307 -4.75 -17.37 3.64
N GLN A 308 -4.36 -18.49 3.02
CA GLN A 308 -3.32 -18.55 1.96
C GLN A 308 -3.84 -18.21 0.55
N HIS A 309 -5.14 -18.05 0.36
CA HIS A 309 -5.72 -17.62 -0.91
C HIS A 309 -5.52 -16.11 -1.11
N PRO A 310 -5.52 -15.65 -2.37
CA PRO A 310 -5.36 -14.24 -2.66
C PRO A 310 -6.48 -13.42 -2.02
N MET A 311 -6.13 -12.21 -1.59
CA MET A 311 -7.09 -11.22 -1.13
C MET A 311 -7.80 -10.59 -2.33
N GLU A 312 -9.11 -10.81 -2.43
CA GLU A 312 -10.01 -10.24 -3.44
C GLU A 312 -11.16 -9.46 -2.78
N GLN A 313 -12.11 -8.98 -3.54
CA GLN A 313 -13.25 -8.18 -3.06
C GLN A 313 -12.83 -6.89 -2.34
N VAL A 314 -11.65 -6.40 -2.63
CA VAL A 314 -11.11 -5.12 -2.16
C VAL A 314 -11.11 -4.10 -3.28
N SER A 315 -11.30 -2.82 -2.95
CA SER A 315 -11.16 -1.74 -3.92
C SER A 315 -9.68 -1.29 -4.03
N TRP A 316 -9.35 -0.64 -5.15
CA TRP A 316 -8.04 -0.01 -5.31
C TRP A 316 -7.73 0.99 -4.19
N ILE A 317 -8.74 1.75 -3.75
CA ILE A 317 -8.60 2.74 -2.67
C ILE A 317 -8.24 2.05 -1.34
N GLU A 318 -8.94 0.96 -1.00
CA GLU A 318 -8.73 0.25 0.27
C GLU A 318 -7.38 -0.46 0.28
N SER A 319 -7.04 -1.14 -0.81
CA SER A 319 -5.77 -1.83 -0.94
C SER A 319 -4.59 -0.85 -0.95
N SER A 320 -4.69 0.29 -1.63
CA SER A 320 -3.69 1.36 -1.56
C SER A 320 -3.47 1.88 -0.13
N ARG A 321 -4.55 2.03 0.66
CA ARG A 321 -4.45 2.45 2.06
C ARG A 321 -3.80 1.38 2.95
N ALA A 322 -4.11 0.11 2.69
CA ALA A 322 -3.51 -1.00 3.43
C ALA A 322 -2.02 -1.13 3.13
N LEU A 323 -1.64 -1.14 1.86
CA LEU A 323 -0.25 -1.27 1.42
C LEU A 323 0.65 -0.16 1.97
N ARG A 324 0.16 1.09 1.99
CA ARG A 324 0.92 2.23 2.56
C ARG A 324 1.31 2.06 4.02
N GLN A 325 0.60 1.25 4.81
CA GLN A 325 0.97 0.99 6.20
C GLN A 325 2.31 0.25 6.30
N LEU A 326 2.66 -0.53 5.27
CA LEU A 326 3.93 -1.26 5.16
C LEU A 326 4.97 -0.52 4.27
N GLY A 327 4.68 0.71 3.83
CA GLY A 327 5.52 1.41 2.84
C GLY A 327 5.47 0.79 1.44
N LEU A 328 4.41 0.05 1.14
CA LEU A 328 4.16 -0.59 -0.14
C LEU A 328 3.12 0.18 -0.97
N LYS A 329 3.03 -0.16 -2.25
CA LYS A 329 2.05 0.35 -3.21
C LYS A 329 1.69 -0.73 -4.23
N HIS A 330 0.74 -0.46 -5.12
CA HIS A 330 0.55 -1.27 -6.34
C HIS A 330 1.75 -1.09 -7.27
N PRO A 331 2.13 -2.10 -8.07
CA PRO A 331 3.11 -1.92 -9.14
C PRO A 331 2.60 -0.90 -10.16
N THR A 332 3.51 -0.26 -10.88
CA THR A 332 3.10 0.42 -12.11
C THR A 332 2.75 -0.64 -13.16
N GLU A 333 1.93 -0.26 -14.13
CA GLU A 333 1.55 -1.16 -15.22
C GLU A 333 2.79 -1.70 -15.95
N ALA A 334 3.78 -0.85 -16.17
CA ALA A 334 5.04 -1.23 -16.78
C ALA A 334 5.88 -2.19 -15.91
N GLN A 335 5.93 -1.97 -14.60
CA GLN A 335 6.59 -2.89 -13.66
C GLN A 335 5.93 -4.27 -13.68
N TRP A 336 4.60 -4.28 -13.70
CA TRP A 336 3.83 -5.52 -13.76
C TRP A 336 4.11 -6.29 -15.06
N GLU A 337 4.03 -5.63 -16.23
CA GLU A 337 4.24 -6.28 -17.52
C GLU A 337 5.69 -6.76 -17.71
N PHE A 338 6.68 -5.99 -17.24
CA PHE A 338 8.09 -6.41 -17.25
C PHE A 338 8.28 -7.73 -16.47
N ALA A 339 7.71 -7.81 -15.25
CA ALA A 339 7.79 -8.99 -14.42
C ALA A 339 7.04 -10.19 -15.03
N ALA A 340 5.87 -9.96 -15.63
CA ALA A 340 5.07 -10.98 -16.26
C ALA A 340 5.75 -11.57 -17.50
N ARG A 341 6.40 -10.74 -18.32
CA ARG A 341 7.16 -11.17 -19.52
C ARG A 341 8.39 -11.99 -19.19
N ALA A 342 9.02 -11.74 -18.06
CA ALA A 342 10.25 -12.42 -17.65
C ALA A 342 11.33 -12.50 -18.76
N GLY A 343 11.48 -11.41 -19.53
CA GLY A 343 12.43 -11.31 -20.66
C GLY A 343 11.92 -11.86 -22.00
N GLY A 344 10.69 -12.40 -22.04
CA GLY A 344 10.08 -12.92 -23.27
C GLY A 344 9.27 -11.87 -24.06
N ASP A 345 9.07 -12.12 -25.34
CA ASP A 345 8.21 -11.34 -26.24
C ASP A 345 6.86 -12.02 -26.54
N SER A 346 6.69 -13.26 -26.05
CA SER A 346 5.47 -14.03 -26.22
C SER A 346 4.28 -13.40 -25.46
N PRO A 347 3.04 -13.52 -25.99
CA PRO A 347 1.82 -13.11 -25.27
C PRO A 347 1.57 -13.91 -23.99
N VAL A 348 2.20 -15.07 -23.85
CA VAL A 348 2.15 -15.92 -22.65
C VAL A 348 3.55 -16.07 -22.09
N ALA A 349 3.72 -15.95 -20.78
CA ALA A 349 5.01 -16.11 -20.13
C ALA A 349 5.71 -17.40 -20.54
N GLY A 350 6.99 -17.31 -20.90
CA GLY A 350 7.79 -18.46 -21.35
C GLY A 350 7.39 -19.05 -22.70
N GLY A 351 6.48 -18.42 -23.48
CA GLY A 351 6.03 -18.94 -24.77
C GLY A 351 5.16 -20.19 -24.68
N LEU A 352 4.60 -20.47 -23.52
CA LEU A 352 3.74 -21.63 -23.25
C LEU A 352 2.44 -21.57 -24.04
N SER A 353 1.87 -22.74 -24.35
CA SER A 353 0.61 -22.83 -25.07
C SER A 353 -0.18 -24.08 -24.67
N GLY A 354 -1.49 -24.01 -24.84
CA GLY A 354 -2.39 -25.13 -24.59
C GLY A 354 -2.24 -25.70 -23.17
N ALA A 355 -2.16 -27.01 -23.06
CA ALA A 355 -2.10 -27.70 -21.76
C ALA A 355 -0.87 -27.39 -20.91
N GLN A 356 0.22 -26.85 -21.50
CA GLN A 356 1.39 -26.41 -20.72
C GLN A 356 1.07 -25.23 -19.81
N LEU A 357 0.08 -24.42 -20.17
CA LEU A 357 -0.31 -23.26 -19.35
C LEU A 357 -0.98 -23.68 -18.05
N ALA A 358 -1.57 -24.86 -17.97
CA ALA A 358 -2.21 -25.41 -16.76
C ALA A 358 -1.25 -25.53 -15.56
N ASP A 359 0.05 -25.69 -15.80
CA ASP A 359 1.06 -25.76 -14.73
C ASP A 359 1.44 -24.37 -14.18
N TYR A 360 1.05 -23.29 -14.88
CA TYR A 360 1.50 -21.92 -14.59
C TYR A 360 0.37 -20.93 -14.32
N ALA A 361 -0.86 -21.22 -14.77
CA ALA A 361 -1.97 -20.27 -14.72
C ALA A 361 -3.28 -20.95 -14.33
N ASN A 362 -3.93 -20.43 -13.30
CA ASN A 362 -5.27 -20.83 -12.90
C ASN A 362 -6.29 -20.04 -13.73
N LEU A 363 -6.99 -20.73 -14.63
CA LEU A 363 -7.91 -20.14 -15.62
C LEU A 363 -9.23 -20.93 -15.69
N SER A 364 -10.20 -20.41 -16.44
CA SER A 364 -11.46 -21.12 -16.69
C SER A 364 -11.21 -22.31 -17.61
N ASP A 365 -11.21 -23.52 -17.07
CA ASP A 365 -10.80 -24.73 -17.73
C ASP A 365 -11.77 -25.92 -17.56
N GLU A 366 -11.38 -27.09 -18.03
CA GLU A 366 -12.17 -28.31 -17.95
C GLU A 366 -12.47 -28.76 -16.51
N TRP A 367 -11.55 -28.49 -15.55
CA TRP A 367 -11.81 -28.75 -14.14
C TRP A 367 -12.95 -27.91 -13.60
N ALA A 368 -12.93 -26.59 -13.87
CA ALA A 368 -13.99 -25.68 -13.50
C ALA A 368 -15.33 -26.07 -14.16
N ARG A 369 -15.29 -26.55 -15.41
CA ARG A 369 -16.47 -27.04 -16.15
C ARG A 369 -17.12 -28.25 -15.47
N VAL A 370 -16.33 -29.29 -15.17
CA VAL A 370 -16.88 -30.54 -14.60
C VAL A 370 -17.33 -30.38 -13.14
N HIS A 371 -16.84 -29.33 -12.45
CA HIS A 371 -17.25 -29.00 -11.10
C HIS A 371 -18.33 -27.89 -11.04
N ASN A 372 -18.99 -27.60 -12.20
CA ASN A 372 -20.11 -26.66 -12.32
C ASN A 372 -19.81 -25.25 -11.79
N ALA A 373 -18.67 -24.68 -12.17
CA ALA A 373 -18.27 -23.33 -11.77
C ALA A 373 -19.22 -22.22 -12.27
N GLY A 374 -20.12 -22.54 -13.22
CA GLY A 374 -21.10 -21.57 -13.76
C GLY A 374 -20.53 -20.59 -14.79
N PHE A 375 -19.29 -20.83 -15.27
CA PHE A 375 -18.67 -20.01 -16.32
C PHE A 375 -19.23 -20.34 -17.70
N SER A 376 -19.09 -19.44 -18.64
CA SER A 376 -19.68 -19.56 -19.99
C SER A 376 -18.76 -20.26 -21.01
N SER A 377 -17.47 -20.28 -20.75
CA SER A 377 -16.46 -20.84 -21.66
C SER A 377 -15.28 -21.42 -20.86
N PHE A 378 -14.64 -22.43 -21.42
CA PHE A 378 -13.59 -23.20 -20.74
C PHE A 378 -12.48 -23.57 -21.71
N GLU A 379 -11.25 -23.56 -21.22
CA GLU A 379 -10.11 -24.15 -21.90
C GLU A 379 -10.18 -25.70 -21.82
N SER A 380 -9.47 -26.40 -22.72
CA SER A 380 -9.55 -27.85 -22.84
C SER A 380 -8.56 -28.62 -21.96
N TRP A 381 -7.79 -27.94 -21.13
CA TRP A 381 -6.86 -28.51 -20.15
C TRP A 381 -7.45 -28.53 -18.74
N ASN A 382 -6.62 -28.84 -17.73
CA ASN A 382 -7.04 -28.96 -16.34
C ASN A 382 -5.91 -28.46 -15.43
N ASP A 383 -6.14 -27.35 -14.72
CA ASP A 383 -5.23 -26.77 -13.71
C ASP A 383 -5.53 -27.25 -12.27
N GLY A 384 -6.66 -27.95 -12.07
CA GLY A 384 -7.05 -28.51 -10.78
C GLY A 384 -7.86 -27.58 -9.87
N PHE A 385 -8.26 -26.38 -10.34
CA PHE A 385 -8.95 -25.40 -9.52
C PHE A 385 -10.30 -24.97 -10.14
N THR A 386 -11.27 -24.69 -9.29
CA THR A 386 -12.60 -24.23 -9.71
C THR A 386 -12.78 -22.73 -9.48
N SER A 387 -12.05 -22.18 -8.50
CA SER A 387 -11.94 -20.77 -8.18
C SER A 387 -10.47 -20.42 -8.00
N HIS A 388 -10.15 -19.23 -7.45
CA HIS A 388 -8.74 -18.93 -7.20
C HIS A 388 -8.06 -20.00 -6.33
N ALA A 389 -6.83 -20.30 -6.68
CA ALA A 389 -5.93 -21.20 -5.95
C ALA A 389 -5.27 -20.48 -4.76
N ARG A 390 -4.65 -21.25 -3.85
CA ARG A 390 -3.71 -20.65 -2.90
C ARG A 390 -2.55 -20.06 -3.68
N VAL A 391 -2.06 -18.91 -3.26
CA VAL A 391 -0.93 -18.27 -3.94
C VAL A 391 0.28 -19.20 -4.01
N GLY A 392 0.94 -19.22 -5.14
CA GLY A 392 2.11 -20.08 -5.37
C GLY A 392 1.80 -21.56 -5.52
N SER A 393 0.54 -21.96 -5.78
CA SER A 393 0.18 -23.36 -6.05
C SER A 393 0.67 -23.82 -7.41
N LEU A 394 0.87 -22.92 -8.35
CA LEU A 394 1.35 -23.20 -9.71
C LEU A 394 2.80 -22.72 -9.88
N ALA A 395 3.46 -23.18 -10.94
CA ALA A 395 4.85 -22.88 -11.19
C ALA A 395 5.12 -21.37 -11.42
N PRO A 396 6.25 -20.85 -10.96
CA PRO A 396 6.62 -19.45 -11.20
C PRO A 396 7.13 -19.26 -12.63
N ASN A 397 7.12 -18.00 -13.11
CA ASN A 397 7.78 -17.63 -14.35
C ASN A 397 9.32 -17.56 -14.18
N GLY A 398 10.05 -17.22 -15.24
CA GLY A 398 11.52 -17.18 -15.26
C GLY A 398 12.17 -16.20 -14.29
N LEU A 399 11.41 -15.22 -13.73
CA LEU A 399 11.87 -14.31 -12.68
C LEU A 399 11.41 -14.73 -11.27
N GLY A 400 10.77 -15.87 -11.13
CA GLY A 400 10.34 -16.42 -9.85
C GLY A 400 8.98 -15.91 -9.36
N PHE A 401 8.19 -15.22 -10.18
CA PHE A 401 6.85 -14.74 -9.82
C PHE A 401 5.80 -15.78 -10.13
N HIS A 402 4.95 -16.07 -9.13
CA HIS A 402 3.80 -16.95 -9.27
C HIS A 402 2.56 -16.15 -9.66
N ASP A 403 1.62 -16.83 -10.31
CA ASP A 403 0.25 -16.35 -10.55
C ASP A 403 0.17 -15.03 -11.35
N MET A 404 1.19 -14.74 -12.18
CA MET A 404 1.18 -13.53 -13.03
C MET A 404 0.14 -13.60 -14.16
N GLN A 405 -0.37 -14.78 -14.44
CA GLN A 405 -1.44 -15.02 -15.39
C GLN A 405 -2.51 -15.89 -14.73
N GLY A 406 -3.77 -15.46 -14.78
CA GLY A 406 -4.87 -16.15 -14.09
C GLY A 406 -4.94 -15.84 -12.60
N ASN A 407 -5.49 -16.71 -11.82
CA ASN A 407 -5.81 -16.63 -10.40
C ASN A 407 -6.72 -15.43 -10.08
N VAL A 408 -6.20 -14.23 -9.84
CA VAL A 408 -7.00 -13.00 -9.74
C VAL A 408 -6.38 -11.86 -10.54
N TRP A 409 -7.20 -10.98 -11.12
CA TRP A 409 -6.75 -9.73 -11.67
C TRP A 409 -5.99 -8.92 -10.63
N GLU A 410 -4.95 -8.20 -11.03
CA GLU A 410 -4.11 -7.43 -10.14
C GLU A 410 -4.18 -5.93 -10.45
N PHE A 411 -4.45 -5.12 -9.44
CA PHE A 411 -4.44 -3.67 -9.56
C PHE A 411 -3.04 -3.13 -9.84
N CYS A 412 -2.95 -2.20 -10.80
CA CYS A 412 -1.80 -1.33 -10.99
C CYS A 412 -2.03 0.05 -10.37
N SER A 413 -0.94 0.81 -10.14
CA SER A 413 -1.02 2.18 -9.64
C SER A 413 -1.58 3.15 -10.67
N ASP A 414 -1.48 2.78 -11.95
CA ASP A 414 -1.74 3.63 -13.08
C ASP A 414 -3.22 3.85 -13.35
N ALA A 415 -3.55 5.07 -13.73
CA ALA A 415 -4.79 5.39 -14.40
C ALA A 415 -4.78 4.84 -15.83
N SER A 416 -5.98 4.53 -16.33
CA SER A 416 -6.15 4.04 -17.70
C SER A 416 -5.91 5.16 -18.72
N GLU A 417 -4.74 5.11 -19.37
CA GLU A 417 -4.32 6.02 -20.42
C GLU A 417 -3.87 5.22 -21.65
N ASN A 418 -3.90 5.84 -22.82
CA ASN A 418 -3.39 5.23 -24.05
C ASN A 418 -1.88 5.26 -24.09
N TYR A 419 -1.28 4.21 -24.67
CA TYR A 419 0.15 4.18 -24.91
C TYR A 419 0.56 5.20 -26.00
N THR A 420 1.79 5.67 -25.91
CA THR A 420 2.44 6.50 -26.92
C THR A 420 3.62 5.76 -27.55
N GLN A 421 4.10 6.19 -28.72
CA GLN A 421 5.28 5.58 -29.36
C GLN A 421 6.60 6.01 -28.74
N GLU A 422 6.58 7.01 -27.86
CA GLU A 422 7.78 7.54 -27.25
C GLU A 422 8.38 6.56 -26.24
N MET A 423 9.70 6.54 -26.15
CA MET A 423 10.40 5.83 -25.10
C MET A 423 10.15 6.54 -23.77
N VAL A 424 9.69 5.78 -22.78
CA VAL A 424 9.41 6.30 -21.45
C VAL A 424 10.26 5.61 -20.38
N ARG A 425 10.66 6.37 -19.36
CA ARG A 425 11.39 5.85 -18.21
C ARG A 425 10.53 5.89 -16.96
N ASP A 426 10.50 4.75 -16.25
CA ASP A 426 9.75 4.59 -15.00
C ASP A 426 8.32 5.17 -15.08
N PRO A 427 7.55 4.84 -16.14
CA PRO A 427 6.23 5.43 -16.31
C PRO A 427 5.32 5.09 -15.12
N GLU A 428 4.60 6.09 -14.68
CA GLU A 428 3.53 5.98 -13.71
C GLU A 428 2.49 7.06 -14.01
N MET A 429 1.26 6.65 -14.28
CA MET A 429 0.16 7.54 -14.61
C MET A 429 -0.76 7.69 -13.38
N PRO A 430 -0.54 8.68 -12.50
CA PRO A 430 -1.23 8.75 -11.21
C PRO A 430 -2.73 9.00 -11.36
N GLY A 431 -3.16 9.70 -12.41
CA GLY A 431 -4.56 10.07 -12.63
C GLY A 431 -5.14 10.92 -11.50
N THR A 432 -6.45 11.05 -11.49
CA THR A 432 -7.25 11.67 -10.42
C THR A 432 -7.86 10.61 -9.50
N ALA A 433 -8.53 11.02 -8.44
CA ALA A 433 -9.23 10.10 -7.53
C ALA A 433 -10.33 9.27 -8.22
N SER A 434 -10.93 9.80 -9.28
CA SER A 434 -12.01 9.15 -10.06
C SER A 434 -11.53 8.47 -11.35
N SER A 435 -10.22 8.53 -11.67
CA SER A 435 -9.69 7.87 -12.87
C SER A 435 -9.82 6.36 -12.76
N LEU A 436 -10.21 5.72 -13.86
CA LEU A 436 -10.19 4.26 -13.96
C LEU A 436 -8.78 3.75 -13.72
N ARG A 437 -8.67 2.63 -13.02
CA ARG A 437 -7.39 1.99 -12.66
C ARG A 437 -7.15 0.76 -13.51
N ILE A 438 -5.94 0.62 -13.99
CA ILE A 438 -5.53 -0.56 -14.76
C ILE A 438 -5.54 -1.79 -13.86
N ILE A 439 -6.03 -2.88 -14.40
CA ILE A 439 -5.89 -4.24 -13.87
C ILE A 439 -5.24 -5.14 -14.92
N ARG A 440 -4.47 -6.13 -14.47
CA ARG A 440 -3.65 -6.99 -15.31
C ARG A 440 -3.76 -8.46 -14.88
N GLY A 441 -3.39 -9.38 -15.77
CA GLY A 441 -3.16 -10.80 -15.49
C GLY A 441 -4.33 -11.73 -15.80
N GLY A 442 -5.56 -11.26 -15.83
CA GLY A 442 -6.72 -12.15 -15.90
C GLY A 442 -7.02 -12.82 -14.55
N SER A 443 -7.97 -13.73 -14.50
CA SER A 443 -8.37 -14.46 -13.30
C SER A 443 -8.88 -15.85 -13.64
N PHE A 444 -9.17 -16.65 -12.62
CA PHE A 444 -9.71 -18.02 -12.75
C PHE A 444 -11.02 -18.13 -13.55
N VAL A 445 -11.71 -17.02 -13.85
CA VAL A 445 -12.92 -17.02 -14.70
C VAL A 445 -12.62 -16.72 -16.16
N ASN A 446 -11.36 -16.38 -16.49
CA ASN A 446 -10.95 -15.94 -17.81
C ASN A 446 -10.35 -17.08 -18.64
N LEU A 447 -10.40 -16.95 -19.96
CA LEU A 447 -9.70 -17.83 -20.89
C LEU A 447 -8.25 -17.35 -21.08
N ALA A 448 -7.38 -18.20 -21.59
CA ALA A 448 -5.96 -17.91 -21.82
C ALA A 448 -5.71 -16.61 -22.62
N HIS A 449 -6.53 -16.34 -23.63
CA HIS A 449 -6.41 -15.11 -24.42
C HIS A 449 -6.77 -13.83 -23.63
N GLN A 450 -7.45 -13.96 -22.49
CA GLN A 450 -7.81 -12.88 -21.58
C GLN A 450 -6.80 -12.74 -20.41
N ALA A 451 -5.82 -13.66 -20.31
CA ALA A 451 -4.76 -13.62 -19.32
C ALA A 451 -3.38 -13.38 -19.95
N ARG A 452 -3.32 -12.84 -21.18
CA ARG A 452 -2.06 -12.51 -21.87
C ARG A 452 -1.30 -11.43 -21.12
N VAL A 453 0.04 -11.50 -21.16
CA VAL A 453 0.91 -10.55 -20.43
C VAL A 453 0.74 -9.10 -20.86
N SER A 454 0.30 -8.85 -22.09
CA SER A 454 0.01 -7.52 -22.63
C SER A 454 -1.42 -7.05 -22.43
N LEU A 455 -2.35 -7.97 -22.12
CA LEU A 455 -3.76 -7.60 -21.96
C LEU A 455 -3.91 -6.66 -20.76
N ARG A 456 -4.62 -5.58 -21.01
CA ARG A 456 -4.97 -4.59 -20.00
C ARG A 456 -6.47 -4.38 -19.96
N ASP A 457 -7.00 -4.26 -18.77
CA ASP A 457 -8.37 -3.84 -18.54
C ASP A 457 -8.39 -2.73 -17.48
N ASN A 458 -9.53 -2.14 -17.23
CA ASN A 458 -9.64 -1.04 -16.29
C ASN A 458 -10.95 -1.07 -15.51
N VAL A 459 -10.90 -0.57 -14.29
CA VAL A 459 -12.04 -0.54 -13.38
C VAL A 459 -12.10 0.78 -12.60
N THR A 460 -13.26 1.11 -12.06
CA THR A 460 -13.36 2.24 -11.13
C THR A 460 -12.58 1.95 -9.85
N PRO A 461 -11.95 2.96 -9.22
CA PRO A 461 -11.12 2.76 -8.03
C PRO A 461 -11.91 2.25 -6.81
N GLU A 462 -13.24 2.35 -6.83
CA GLU A 462 -14.16 1.84 -5.80
C GLU A 462 -14.63 0.42 -6.05
N LEU A 463 -14.43 -0.13 -7.27
CA LEU A 463 -14.90 -1.48 -7.60
C LEU A 463 -14.31 -2.51 -6.64
N ARG A 464 -15.16 -3.38 -6.16
CA ARG A 464 -14.82 -4.61 -5.46
C ARG A 464 -15.29 -5.80 -6.28
N SER A 465 -14.42 -6.73 -6.53
CA SER A 465 -14.72 -7.92 -7.32
C SER A 465 -14.06 -9.15 -6.70
N ALA A 466 -14.76 -10.26 -6.70
CA ALA A 466 -14.25 -11.56 -6.28
C ALA A 466 -13.17 -12.14 -7.22
N THR A 467 -12.90 -11.45 -8.31
CA THR A 467 -11.89 -11.85 -9.31
C THR A 467 -10.72 -10.86 -9.39
N THR A 468 -10.68 -9.84 -8.51
CA THR A 468 -9.65 -8.80 -8.55
C THR A 468 -8.96 -8.68 -7.19
N GLY A 469 -7.65 -8.84 -7.20
CA GLY A 469 -6.79 -8.85 -6.02
C GLY A 469 -5.63 -7.84 -6.12
N VAL A 470 -4.58 -8.11 -5.37
CA VAL A 470 -3.50 -7.17 -5.09
C VAL A 470 -2.15 -7.85 -5.12
N ARG A 471 -1.21 -7.33 -5.91
CA ARG A 471 0.22 -7.67 -5.78
C ARG A 471 0.99 -6.47 -5.23
N PRO A 472 1.60 -6.57 -4.04
CA PRO A 472 2.39 -5.49 -3.47
C PRO A 472 3.67 -5.20 -4.26
N ALA A 473 4.01 -3.91 -4.36
CA ALA A 473 5.28 -3.45 -4.92
C ALA A 473 5.89 -2.34 -4.05
N ARG A 474 7.16 -2.04 -4.27
CA ARG A 474 7.86 -0.96 -3.58
C ARG A 474 8.96 -0.39 -4.48
N ARG A 475 9.17 0.92 -4.42
CA ARG A 475 10.34 1.56 -5.02
C ARG A 475 11.59 1.23 -4.21
N VAL A 476 12.72 1.13 -4.91
CA VAL A 476 14.03 1.21 -4.24
C VAL A 476 14.24 2.67 -3.81
N LEU A 477 14.48 2.88 -2.52
CA LEU A 477 14.78 4.20 -1.97
C LEU A 477 16.28 4.51 -2.10
N PRO A 478 16.65 5.79 -2.35
CA PRO A 478 18.03 6.23 -2.49
C PRO A 478 18.81 6.18 -1.18
#